data_8bd73a8a26c1bcd405f9521c81a09df5
#
_entry.id   8bd73a8a26c1bcd405f9521c81a09df5
#
_cell.length_a   1.000
_cell.length_b   1.000
_cell.length_c   1.000
_cell.angle_alpha   90.00
_cell.angle_beta   90.00
_cell.angle_gamma   90.00
#
_symmetry.space_group_name_H-M   'P 1'
#
loop_
_entity.id
_entity.type
_entity.pdbx_description
1 polymer ?
#
loop_
_entity_poly.entity_id
_entity_poly.type
_entity_poly.pdbx_seq_one_letter_code
_entity_poly.pdbx_strand_id
1 'polypeptide(L)'
;MSEIKVIHPDGLEVEIQSGAMTRLAGVSEKLTGSTGIHLAVATIPPHCASSPHYHVNCESAIYVVKGHGRFVVGDNLEIELAIGPGDFIYVPAEAAHQPINDGSEDMEIIVARNTPVEIVVEVEPSKA
;
A
#
# COMPACT_ATOMS: atom_id res chain seq x y z
N MET A 1 23.65 -14.46 -14.55
CA MET A 1 23.14 -13.58 -15.62
C MET A 1 21.78 -13.04 -15.20
N SER A 2 21.56 -11.75 -15.38
CA SER A 2 20.32 -11.11 -14.97
C SER A 2 19.24 -11.29 -16.04
N GLU A 3 18.04 -11.68 -15.64
CA GLU A 3 16.93 -11.88 -16.55
C GLU A 3 15.85 -10.83 -16.34
N ILE A 4 15.32 -10.33 -17.44
CA ILE A 4 14.10 -9.51 -17.40
C ILE A 4 12.91 -10.47 -17.31
N LYS A 5 11.98 -10.16 -16.38
CA LYS A 5 10.81 -10.99 -16.15
C LYS A 5 9.54 -10.19 -16.35
N VAL A 6 8.55 -10.80 -16.99
CA VAL A 6 7.22 -10.23 -17.12
C VAL A 6 6.25 -11.11 -16.34
N ILE A 7 5.56 -10.51 -15.39
CA ILE A 7 4.56 -11.20 -14.59
C ILE A 7 3.18 -10.77 -15.08
N HIS A 8 2.40 -11.71 -15.56
CA HIS A 8 1.05 -11.45 -16.08
C HIS A 8 0.02 -11.41 -14.95
N PRO A 9 -1.17 -10.84 -15.18
CA PRO A 9 -2.19 -10.71 -14.12
C PRO A 9 -2.59 -12.01 -13.43
N ASP A 10 -2.49 -13.15 -14.11
CA ASP A 10 -2.81 -14.45 -13.53
C ASP A 10 -1.66 -15.07 -12.73
N GLY A 11 -0.50 -14.43 -12.73
CA GLY A 11 0.70 -14.92 -12.02
C GLY A 11 1.10 -14.08 -10.82
N LEU A 12 0.27 -13.16 -10.34
CA LEU A 12 0.59 -12.30 -9.23
C LEU A 12 0.63 -13.07 -7.90
N GLU A 13 1.46 -12.58 -6.99
CA GLU A 13 1.60 -13.18 -5.66
C GLU A 13 0.60 -12.55 -4.69
N VAL A 14 -0.25 -13.41 -4.07
CA VAL A 14 -1.16 -12.95 -3.03
C VAL A 14 -0.37 -12.71 -1.75
N GLU A 15 -0.47 -11.49 -1.22
CA GLU A 15 0.24 -11.10 -0.01
C GLU A 15 -0.70 -11.05 1.19
N ILE A 16 -0.11 -10.90 2.39
CA ILE A 16 -0.88 -10.77 3.64
C ILE A 16 -1.78 -9.53 3.55
N GLN A 17 -3.05 -9.75 3.88
CA GLN A 17 -4.06 -8.71 3.90
C GLN A 17 -3.83 -7.75 5.07
N SER A 18 -4.06 -6.46 4.85
CA SER A 18 -4.02 -5.44 5.90
C SER A 18 -5.42 -4.86 6.11
N GLY A 19 -6.07 -5.21 7.22
CA GLY A 19 -7.48 -4.87 7.40
C GLY A 19 -8.30 -5.44 6.27
N ALA A 20 -9.10 -4.61 5.59
CA ALA A 20 -9.87 -5.01 4.41
C ALA A 20 -9.09 -4.87 3.09
N MET A 21 -7.87 -4.33 3.13
CA MET A 21 -7.05 -4.13 1.95
C MET A 21 -6.35 -5.42 1.54
N THR A 22 -6.59 -5.86 0.31
CA THR A 22 -5.90 -7.00 -0.30
C THR A 22 -4.74 -6.51 -1.16
N ARG A 23 -3.70 -7.32 -1.32
CA ARG A 23 -2.52 -6.97 -2.11
C ARG A 23 -2.11 -8.11 -3.01
N LEU A 24 -1.77 -7.76 -4.27
CA LEU A 24 -1.24 -8.68 -5.26
C LEU A 24 0.09 -8.11 -5.77
N ALA A 25 1.19 -8.80 -5.51
CA ALA A 25 2.51 -8.35 -5.93
C ALA A 25 2.85 -8.84 -7.33
N GLY A 26 3.42 -7.95 -8.13
CA GLY A 26 3.95 -8.27 -9.45
C GLY A 26 5.47 -8.27 -9.49
N VAL A 27 6.11 -7.49 -8.59
CA VAL A 27 7.56 -7.50 -8.40
C VAL A 27 7.83 -7.77 -6.93
N SER A 28 8.45 -8.90 -6.63
CA SER A 28 8.72 -9.32 -5.26
C SER A 28 9.97 -10.21 -5.22
N GLU A 29 10.48 -10.44 -4.03
CA GLU A 29 11.59 -11.37 -3.85
C GLU A 29 11.22 -12.77 -4.36
N LYS A 30 10.03 -13.24 -4.02
CA LYS A 30 9.55 -14.57 -4.38
C LYS A 30 9.33 -14.73 -5.88
N LEU A 31 8.66 -13.77 -6.53
CA LEU A 31 8.31 -13.87 -7.95
C LEU A 31 9.49 -13.56 -8.86
N THR A 32 10.27 -12.55 -8.52
CA THR A 32 11.25 -12.00 -9.45
C THR A 32 12.69 -12.04 -8.95
N GLY A 33 12.90 -12.42 -7.70
CA GLY A 33 14.22 -12.37 -7.08
C GLY A 33 14.69 -10.95 -6.78
N SER A 34 13.75 -10.01 -6.67
CA SER A 34 14.07 -8.62 -6.39
C SER A 34 14.84 -8.47 -5.09
N THR A 35 15.89 -7.65 -5.12
CA THR A 35 16.74 -7.39 -3.95
C THR A 35 16.58 -5.98 -3.39
N GLY A 36 15.93 -5.09 -4.13
CA GLY A 36 15.86 -3.69 -3.72
C GLY A 36 14.51 -3.02 -3.91
N ILE A 37 13.60 -3.63 -4.66
CA ILE A 37 12.30 -3.03 -4.94
C ILE A 37 11.18 -4.05 -4.83
N HIS A 38 9.97 -3.54 -4.61
CA HIS A 38 8.73 -4.32 -4.56
C HIS A 38 7.62 -3.48 -5.17
N LEU A 39 6.74 -4.09 -5.94
CA LEU A 39 5.62 -3.40 -6.58
C LEU A 39 4.37 -4.27 -6.51
N ALA A 40 3.29 -3.71 -5.98
CA ALA A 40 2.04 -4.42 -5.80
C ALA A 40 0.84 -3.54 -6.13
N VAL A 41 -0.27 -4.20 -6.46
CA VAL A 41 -1.58 -3.57 -6.55
C VAL A 41 -2.34 -3.87 -5.28
N ALA A 42 -2.86 -2.85 -4.63
CA ALA A 42 -3.69 -2.98 -3.44
C ALA A 42 -5.11 -2.55 -3.75
N THR A 43 -6.08 -3.29 -3.22
CA THR A 43 -7.50 -3.02 -3.42
C THR A 43 -8.19 -2.89 -2.08
N ILE A 44 -8.96 -1.81 -1.90
CA ILE A 44 -9.75 -1.56 -0.70
C ILE A 44 -11.22 -1.49 -1.11
N PRO A 45 -12.07 -2.40 -0.58
CA PRO A 45 -13.50 -2.38 -0.90
C PRO A 45 -14.19 -1.08 -0.45
N PRO A 46 -15.39 -0.78 -0.98
CA PRO A 46 -16.14 0.41 -0.57
C PRO A 46 -16.33 0.49 0.95
N HIS A 47 -16.16 1.68 1.48
CA HIS A 47 -16.36 2.00 2.91
C HIS A 47 -15.49 1.16 3.86
N CYS A 48 -14.33 0.71 3.39
CA CYS A 48 -13.38 -0.08 4.15
C CYS A 48 -12.02 0.62 4.22
N ALA A 49 -11.13 0.06 5.01
CA ALA A 49 -9.81 0.61 5.23
C ALA A 49 -8.77 -0.49 5.45
N SER A 50 -7.50 -0.16 5.29
CA SER A 50 -6.41 -0.98 5.80
C SER A 50 -6.30 -0.80 7.32
N SER A 51 -5.53 -1.68 7.97
CA SER A 51 -5.12 -1.43 9.35
C SER A 51 -4.13 -0.25 9.36
N PRO A 52 -4.24 0.67 10.34
CA PRO A 52 -3.25 1.74 10.45
C PRO A 52 -1.90 1.17 10.87
N HIS A 53 -0.84 1.62 10.22
CA HIS A 53 0.51 1.07 10.44
C HIS A 53 1.60 2.03 9.97
N TYR A 54 2.85 1.68 10.28
CA TYR A 54 4.01 2.30 9.66
C TYR A 54 5.02 1.24 9.26
N HIS A 55 5.90 1.58 8.34
CA HIS A 55 7.00 0.70 7.88
C HIS A 55 8.29 1.15 8.52
N VAL A 56 9.04 0.21 9.09
CA VAL A 56 10.29 0.53 9.80
C VAL A 56 11.45 0.73 8.83
N ASN A 57 11.52 -0.10 7.80
CA ASN A 57 12.73 -0.28 6.99
C ASN A 57 12.62 0.19 5.55
N CYS A 58 11.59 0.93 5.19
CA CYS A 58 11.42 1.36 3.79
C CYS A 58 10.54 2.59 3.67
N GLU A 59 10.68 3.24 2.54
CA GLU A 59 9.75 4.26 2.08
C GLU A 59 8.91 3.71 0.94
N SER A 60 7.74 4.30 0.71
CA SER A 60 6.81 3.85 -0.32
C SER A 60 6.37 5.01 -1.20
N ALA A 61 6.11 4.69 -2.45
CA ALA A 61 5.46 5.57 -3.40
C ALA A 61 4.15 4.90 -3.84
N ILE A 62 3.07 5.65 -3.82
CA ILE A 62 1.74 5.13 -4.14
C ILE A 62 1.13 5.95 -5.26
N TYR A 63 0.48 5.28 -6.19
CA TYR A 63 -0.30 5.92 -7.25
C TYR A 63 -1.75 5.44 -7.16
N VAL A 64 -2.71 6.37 -7.12
CA VAL A 64 -4.14 6.02 -7.07
C VAL A 64 -4.65 5.81 -8.48
N VAL A 65 -5.08 4.59 -8.80
CA VAL A 65 -5.62 4.23 -10.11
C VAL A 65 -7.09 4.57 -10.21
N LYS A 66 -7.88 4.21 -9.19
CA LYS A 66 -9.30 4.52 -9.12
C LYS A 66 -9.78 4.56 -7.69
N GLY A 67 -10.96 5.14 -7.50
CA GLY A 67 -11.56 5.29 -6.19
C GLY A 67 -11.22 6.62 -5.54
N HIS A 68 -12.02 7.02 -4.56
CA HIS A 68 -11.85 8.25 -3.79
C HIS A 68 -11.90 7.94 -2.32
N GLY A 69 -11.03 8.58 -1.55
CA GLY A 69 -11.00 8.36 -0.12
C GLY A 69 -10.09 9.31 0.60
N ARG A 70 -9.55 8.85 1.70
CA ARG A 70 -8.66 9.63 2.55
C ARG A 70 -7.40 8.83 2.85
N PHE A 71 -6.30 9.54 2.98
CA PHE A 71 -5.07 8.99 3.54
C PHE A 71 -4.89 9.65 4.89
N VAL A 72 -5.10 8.87 5.95
CA VAL A 72 -5.03 9.40 7.32
C VAL A 72 -3.60 9.25 7.81
N VAL A 73 -3.01 10.34 8.28
CA VAL A 73 -1.60 10.41 8.62
C VAL A 73 -1.38 11.17 9.94
N GLY A 74 -0.12 11.19 10.38
CA GLY A 74 0.28 11.84 11.62
C GLY A 74 0.48 10.80 12.72
N ASP A 75 1.23 11.18 13.77
CA ASP A 75 1.57 10.26 14.85
C ASP A 75 0.34 9.70 15.56
N ASN A 76 -0.74 10.47 15.60
CA ASN A 76 -2.02 10.05 16.20
C ASN A 76 -3.11 9.89 15.13
N LEU A 77 -2.76 9.80 13.86
CA LEU A 77 -3.70 9.68 12.75
C LEU A 77 -4.74 10.81 12.73
N GLU A 78 -4.29 12.02 13.04
CA GLU A 78 -5.17 13.18 13.20
C GLU A 78 -5.31 14.03 11.94
N ILE A 79 -4.51 13.75 10.91
CA ILE A 79 -4.52 14.51 9.65
C ILE A 79 -5.16 13.68 8.56
N GLU A 80 -6.18 14.23 7.90
CA GLU A 80 -6.85 13.57 6.79
C GLU A 80 -6.49 14.27 5.48
N LEU A 81 -5.98 13.50 4.53
CA LEU A 81 -5.61 13.99 3.21
C LEU A 81 -6.56 13.33 2.18
N ALA A 82 -7.32 14.13 1.46
CA ALA A 82 -8.20 13.61 0.40
C ALA A 82 -7.35 13.05 -0.74
N ILE A 83 -7.73 11.90 -1.26
CA ILE A 83 -7.06 11.25 -2.38
C ILE A 83 -8.06 10.79 -3.43
N GLY A 84 -7.64 10.77 -4.68
CA GLY A 84 -8.44 10.31 -5.82
C GLY A 84 -7.57 9.93 -7.00
N PRO A 85 -8.19 9.48 -8.11
CA PRO A 85 -7.45 8.97 -9.27
C PRO A 85 -6.42 9.97 -9.80
N GLY A 86 -5.22 9.48 -10.05
CA GLY A 86 -4.12 10.29 -10.55
C GLY A 86 -3.22 10.88 -9.48
N ASP A 87 -3.59 10.76 -8.20
CA ASP A 87 -2.77 11.28 -7.11
C ASP A 87 -1.58 10.37 -6.84
N PHE A 88 -0.46 11.00 -6.49
CA PHE A 88 0.74 10.33 -6.00
C PHE A 88 0.90 10.61 -4.51
N ILE A 89 1.28 9.59 -3.76
CA ILE A 89 1.49 9.70 -2.32
C ILE A 89 2.90 9.21 -2.00
N TYR A 90 3.63 10.00 -1.22
CA TYR A 90 4.93 9.60 -0.68
C TYR A 90 4.80 9.27 0.80
N VAL A 91 5.28 8.09 1.20
CA VAL A 91 5.24 7.64 2.59
C VAL A 91 6.67 7.38 3.05
N PRO A 92 7.25 8.24 3.90
CA PRO A 92 8.56 8.00 4.45
C PRO A 92 8.55 6.84 5.47
N ALA A 93 9.70 6.30 5.76
CA ALA A 93 9.84 5.31 6.81
C ALA A 93 9.32 5.86 8.15
N GLU A 94 8.72 5.00 8.94
CA GLU A 94 8.22 5.31 10.29
C GLU A 94 7.04 6.28 10.35
N ALA A 95 6.45 6.65 9.21
CA ALA A 95 5.29 7.52 9.18
C ALA A 95 4.00 6.71 9.25
N ALA A 96 3.25 6.87 10.32
CA ALA A 96 1.97 6.18 10.50
C ALA A 96 0.94 6.65 9.48
N HIS A 97 0.21 5.70 8.89
CA HIS A 97 -0.77 6.02 7.87
C HIS A 97 -1.86 4.95 7.78
N GLN A 98 -2.98 5.34 7.20
CA GLN A 98 -4.11 4.44 6.96
C GLN A 98 -4.89 4.92 5.73
N PRO A 99 -4.87 4.21 4.61
CA PRO A 99 -5.77 4.50 3.49
C PRO A 99 -7.18 4.04 3.80
N ILE A 100 -8.15 4.89 3.48
CA ILE A 100 -9.58 4.65 3.71
C ILE A 100 -10.32 4.91 2.41
N ASN A 101 -11.16 3.96 2.01
CA ASN A 101 -12.04 4.11 0.87
C ASN A 101 -13.41 4.64 1.33
N ASP A 102 -13.74 5.86 0.95
CA ASP A 102 -15.03 6.49 1.27
C ASP A 102 -16.05 6.33 0.14
N GLY A 103 -15.64 5.77 -0.97
CA GLY A 103 -16.47 5.69 -2.17
C GLY A 103 -17.34 4.45 -2.23
N SER A 104 -18.10 4.37 -3.33
CA SER A 104 -19.03 3.26 -3.60
C SER A 104 -18.45 2.20 -4.53
N GLU A 105 -17.19 2.38 -4.97
CA GLU A 105 -16.47 1.40 -5.79
C GLU A 105 -15.16 1.02 -5.11
N ASP A 106 -14.53 -0.06 -5.55
CA ASP A 106 -13.21 -0.44 -5.07
C ASP A 106 -12.20 0.69 -5.31
N MET A 107 -11.37 0.95 -4.31
CA MET A 107 -10.18 1.78 -4.47
C MET A 107 -9.02 0.87 -4.88
N GLU A 108 -8.34 1.26 -5.97
CA GLU A 108 -7.18 0.52 -6.45
C GLU A 108 -5.98 1.44 -6.46
N ILE A 109 -4.92 1.02 -5.79
CA ILE A 109 -3.67 1.77 -5.69
C ILE A 109 -2.50 0.87 -6.07
N ILE A 110 -1.48 1.48 -6.65
CA ILE A 110 -0.21 0.81 -6.95
C ILE A 110 0.80 1.27 -5.91
N VAL A 111 1.45 0.32 -5.25
CA VAL A 111 2.38 0.61 -4.16
C VAL A 111 3.77 0.09 -4.51
N ALA A 112 4.72 1.00 -4.59
CA ALA A 112 6.14 0.70 -4.76
C ALA A 112 6.87 0.96 -3.46
N ARG A 113 7.82 0.10 -3.11
CA ARG A 113 8.70 0.34 -1.97
C ARG A 113 10.13 -0.09 -2.29
N ASN A 114 11.09 0.42 -1.55
CA ASN A 114 12.52 0.20 -1.79
C ASN A 114 13.12 -0.94 -0.98
N THR A 115 12.31 -1.93 -0.64
CA THR A 115 12.77 -3.19 -0.03
C THR A 115 11.86 -4.33 -0.47
N PRO A 116 12.38 -5.53 -0.71
CA PRO A 116 11.54 -6.67 -1.05
C PRO A 116 10.78 -7.21 0.17
N VAL A 117 11.31 -7.01 1.37
CA VAL A 117 10.71 -7.49 2.61
C VAL A 117 10.51 -6.31 3.56
N GLU A 118 9.25 -5.97 3.85
CA GLU A 118 8.92 -4.88 4.74
C GLU A 118 8.78 -5.34 6.18
N ILE A 119 9.11 -4.43 7.10
CA ILE A 119 8.85 -4.61 8.53
C ILE A 119 7.75 -3.62 8.89
N VAL A 120 6.58 -4.14 9.25
CA VAL A 120 5.37 -3.36 9.50
C VAL A 120 5.05 -3.39 10.99
N VAL A 121 4.73 -2.23 11.55
CA VAL A 121 4.24 -2.10 12.92
C VAL A 121 2.84 -1.51 12.87
N GLU A 122 1.86 -2.24 13.39
CA GLU A 122 0.50 -1.74 13.50
C GLU A 122 0.40 -0.73 14.64
N VAL A 123 -0.38 0.31 14.41
CA VAL A 123 -0.63 1.35 15.42
C VAL A 123 -2.11 1.37 15.74
N GLU A 124 -2.43 1.66 17.00
CA GLU A 124 -3.81 1.84 17.38
C GLU A 124 -4.25 3.26 17.08
N PRO A 125 -5.47 3.44 16.53
CA PRO A 125 -6.02 4.77 16.34
C PRO A 125 -6.06 5.53 17.65
N SER A 126 -5.78 6.83 17.58
CA SER A 126 -5.91 7.68 18.76
C SER A 126 -7.34 7.63 19.28
N LYS A 127 -7.48 7.41 20.56
CA LYS A 127 -8.77 7.53 21.22
C LYS A 127 -8.94 8.99 21.60
N ALA A 128 -9.84 9.64 20.92
CA ALA A 128 -10.17 11.01 21.25
C ALA A 128 -10.76 11.10 22.65
#